data_ed695c7854018b5f017ffb829630ee34
#
_entry.id   ed695c7854018b5f017ffb829630ee34
#
_cell.length_a   1.000
_cell.length_b   1.000
_cell.length_c   1.000
_cell.angle_alpha   90.00
_cell.angle_beta   90.00
_cell.angle_gamma   90.00
#
_symmetry.space_group_name_H-M   'P 1'
#
loop_
_entity.id
_entity.type
_entity.pdbx_description
1 polymer ?
#
loop_
_entity_poly.entity_id
_entity_poly.type
_entity_poly.pdbx_seq_one_letter_code
_entity_poly.pdbx_strand_id
1 'polypeptide(L)'
;MRIRVSVRVIVCGLVVLGALTGCGGGGSAANLTTGSSTSSSATTVKAMQITTSASAQGSVSVGQTFTLTPNVSGGNGKTLTFSVANAAPWMTFNTSTGMLTGSPTASDVGTYSNVVISVSDGQQSASAAPFTIQIVAAAAATGTADVSWTPPTTNTDGSTLTDLAGYNIYYGTSPNALNQEVQVPTIGVTNYVISGLTSGTWYFAVTAYSSAGTESSLSNVASKTIS
;
A
#
# COMPACT_ATOMS: atom_id res chain seq x y z
N MET A 1 -28.49 4.21 34.92
CA MET A 1 -28.45 4.54 33.47
C MET A 1 -28.07 3.30 32.71
N ARG A 2 -28.88 2.85 31.76
CA ARG A 2 -28.56 1.68 30.93
C ARG A 2 -28.45 2.12 29.47
N ILE A 3 -27.24 2.09 28.92
CA ILE A 3 -26.97 2.31 27.49
C ILE A 3 -26.87 0.95 26.83
N ARG A 4 -27.56 0.77 25.68
CA ARG A 4 -27.38 -0.41 24.82
C ARG A 4 -26.54 0.00 23.61
N VAL A 5 -25.48 -0.74 23.33
CA VAL A 5 -24.59 -0.51 22.20
C VAL A 5 -24.76 -1.61 21.17
N SER A 6 -24.82 -1.21 19.91
CA SER A 6 -24.81 -2.11 18.74
C SER A 6 -23.72 -1.67 17.77
N VAL A 7 -23.08 -2.60 17.08
CA VAL A 7 -22.07 -2.30 16.04
C VAL A 7 -22.53 -2.89 14.71
N ARG A 8 -22.60 -2.06 13.66
CA ARG A 8 -22.98 -2.47 12.30
C ARG A 8 -21.77 -2.51 11.37
N VAL A 9 -21.80 -3.41 10.40
CA VAL A 9 -20.77 -3.54 9.35
C VAL A 9 -21.16 -2.67 8.17
N ILE A 10 -20.33 -1.68 7.83
CA ILE A 10 -20.40 -0.98 6.55
C ILE A 10 -19.13 -1.36 5.78
N VAL A 11 -19.30 -2.10 4.68
CA VAL A 11 -18.22 -2.42 3.75
C VAL A 11 -18.13 -1.28 2.75
N CYS A 12 -17.15 -0.40 2.90
CA CYS A 12 -16.85 0.64 1.92
C CYS A 12 -15.78 0.12 0.96
N GLY A 13 -16.20 -0.28 -0.26
CA GLY A 13 -15.29 -0.65 -1.34
C GLY A 13 -14.66 0.60 -1.94
N LEU A 14 -13.34 0.73 -1.82
CA LEU A 14 -12.58 1.79 -2.47
C LEU A 14 -12.25 1.39 -3.91
N VAL A 15 -12.92 2.02 -4.88
CA VAL A 15 -12.54 1.98 -6.31
C VAL A 15 -11.57 3.12 -6.57
N VAL A 16 -10.32 2.81 -6.86
CA VAL A 16 -9.34 3.78 -7.34
C VAL A 16 -9.29 3.75 -8.86
N LEU A 17 -9.83 4.80 -9.48
CA LEU A 17 -9.67 5.09 -10.91
C LEU A 17 -8.51 6.08 -11.06
N GLY A 18 -7.39 5.65 -11.59
CA GLY A 18 -6.27 6.49 -11.94
C GLY A 18 -6.19 6.72 -13.45
N ALA A 19 -6.49 7.92 -13.90
CA ALA A 19 -6.25 8.38 -15.27
C ALA A 19 -4.90 9.10 -15.32
N LEU A 20 -4.01 8.68 -16.24
CA LEU A 20 -2.80 9.41 -16.60
C LEU A 20 -2.89 9.85 -18.04
N THR A 21 -3.04 11.14 -18.23
CA THR A 21 -2.73 11.87 -19.47
C THR A 21 -1.42 12.60 -19.26
N GLY A 22 -0.53 12.54 -20.24
CA GLY A 22 0.71 13.30 -20.18
C GLY A 22 1.46 13.27 -21.50
N CYS A 23 1.23 14.25 -22.28
CA CYS A 23 1.76 14.66 -23.58
C CYS A 23 3.19 15.20 -23.48
N GLY A 24 4.04 14.94 -24.53
CA GLY A 24 4.54 16.06 -25.27
C GLY A 24 6.05 16.26 -25.38
N GLY A 25 6.48 16.33 -26.62
CA GLY A 25 7.50 17.24 -27.17
C GLY A 25 8.93 16.72 -27.13
N GLY A 26 9.69 16.60 -28.20
CA GLY A 26 9.78 17.46 -29.35
C GLY A 26 11.16 18.07 -29.43
N GLY A 27 11.84 17.92 -30.57
CA GLY A 27 13.01 18.73 -30.93
C GLY A 27 14.34 17.98 -30.90
N SER A 28 15.21 18.09 -31.82
CA SER A 28 15.41 18.65 -33.14
C SER A 28 16.77 18.18 -33.59
N ALA A 29 16.87 18.04 -34.87
CA ALA A 29 18.06 17.70 -35.65
C ALA A 29 19.20 18.70 -35.52
N ALA A 30 20.41 18.22 -35.70
CA ALA A 30 21.48 19.00 -36.30
C ALA A 30 22.32 18.13 -37.24
N ASN A 31 22.48 18.67 -38.38
CA ASN A 31 22.97 18.19 -39.64
C ASN A 31 24.49 18.43 -39.81
N LEU A 32 25.05 17.73 -40.84
CA LEU A 32 26.28 17.98 -41.60
C LEU A 32 27.57 17.33 -41.05
N THR A 33 28.37 16.63 -41.86
CA THR A 33 28.90 17.02 -43.17
C THR A 33 29.51 15.81 -43.89
N THR A 34 29.45 15.83 -45.19
CA THR A 34 30.08 15.04 -46.23
C THR A 34 31.56 14.70 -46.03
N GLY A 35 31.90 13.45 -46.23
CA GLY A 35 33.25 12.97 -46.48
C GLY A 35 33.15 11.66 -47.25
N SER A 36 33.34 11.72 -48.57
CA SER A 36 33.41 10.59 -49.47
C SER A 36 34.68 9.77 -49.21
N SER A 37 34.53 8.48 -48.94
CA SER A 37 35.56 7.49 -49.23
C SER A 37 35.01 6.09 -49.20
N THR A 38 35.07 5.45 -50.39
CA THR A 38 35.11 4.00 -50.69
C THR A 38 34.25 3.05 -49.86
N SER A 39 33.18 2.58 -50.47
CA SER A 39 32.31 1.53 -50.03
C SER A 39 33.04 0.24 -49.75
N SER A 40 33.30 -0.03 -48.52
CA SER A 40 33.25 -1.40 -47.96
C SER A 40 31.86 -1.45 -47.28
N SER A 41 30.98 -2.33 -47.74
CA SER A 41 29.71 -2.64 -47.06
C SER A 41 30.00 -3.33 -45.74
N ALA A 42 30.55 -2.59 -44.82
CA ALA A 42 30.51 -2.98 -43.42
C ALA A 42 29.04 -2.84 -42.98
N THR A 43 28.34 -3.95 -42.84
CA THR A 43 27.06 -4.02 -42.16
C THR A 43 27.31 -3.39 -40.77
N THR A 44 26.90 -2.13 -40.61
CA THR A 44 27.03 -1.42 -39.33
C THR A 44 26.10 -2.11 -38.34
N VAL A 45 26.64 -3.05 -37.60
CA VAL A 45 25.90 -3.70 -36.50
C VAL A 45 25.65 -2.64 -35.44
N LYS A 46 24.41 -2.31 -35.26
CA LYS A 46 24.01 -1.33 -34.23
C LYS A 46 24.39 -1.86 -32.86
N ALA A 47 25.10 -1.05 -32.07
CA ALA A 47 25.49 -1.42 -30.72
C ALA A 47 24.27 -1.90 -29.90
N MET A 48 24.45 -3.01 -29.20
CA MET A 48 23.44 -3.57 -28.31
C MET A 48 23.25 -2.65 -27.11
N GLN A 49 22.01 -2.39 -26.77
CA GLN A 49 21.61 -1.61 -25.58
C GLN A 49 20.50 -2.33 -24.83
N ILE A 50 20.53 -2.25 -23.53
CA ILE A 50 19.50 -2.77 -22.65
C ILE A 50 19.06 -1.65 -21.67
N THR A 51 17.76 -1.52 -21.51
CA THR A 51 17.17 -0.59 -20.54
C THR A 51 16.14 -1.33 -19.70
N THR A 52 16.04 -0.94 -18.44
CA THR A 52 14.99 -1.37 -17.53
C THR A 52 14.00 -0.22 -17.35
N SER A 53 12.72 -0.51 -17.17
CA SER A 53 11.71 0.52 -16.90
C SER A 53 12.00 1.22 -15.56
N ALA A 54 11.58 2.49 -15.44
CA ALA A 54 11.73 3.28 -14.21
C ALA A 54 11.05 2.62 -12.99
N SER A 55 10.11 1.70 -13.20
CA SER A 55 9.49 0.88 -12.15
C SER A 55 10.48 -0.09 -11.45
N ALA A 56 11.69 -0.28 -11.99
CA ALA A 56 12.75 -1.05 -11.34
C ALA A 56 13.30 -0.36 -10.08
N GLN A 57 13.11 0.95 -9.95
CA GLN A 57 13.53 1.74 -8.78
C GLN A 57 12.30 2.11 -7.97
N GLY A 58 11.83 1.22 -7.11
CA GLY A 58 10.64 1.46 -6.32
C GLY A 58 10.56 0.56 -5.09
N SER A 59 9.55 0.83 -4.27
CA SER A 59 9.19 -0.05 -3.17
C SER A 59 8.14 -1.06 -3.62
N VAL A 60 8.29 -2.30 -3.18
CA VAL A 60 7.33 -3.40 -3.35
C VAL A 60 6.86 -3.82 -1.97
N SER A 61 5.56 -3.87 -1.76
CA SER A 61 5.01 -4.34 -0.48
C SER A 61 5.02 -5.86 -0.42
N VAL A 62 5.23 -6.39 0.77
CA VAL A 62 5.07 -7.83 1.07
C VAL A 62 3.75 -8.35 0.51
N GLY A 63 3.78 -9.50 -0.17
CA GLY A 63 2.62 -10.13 -0.80
C GLY A 63 2.25 -9.56 -2.18
N GLN A 64 2.89 -8.49 -2.66
CA GLN A 64 2.70 -7.97 -4.00
C GLN A 64 3.66 -8.65 -4.99
N THR A 65 3.20 -8.89 -6.21
CA THR A 65 4.03 -9.46 -7.27
C THR A 65 4.88 -8.36 -7.90
N PHE A 66 6.19 -8.56 -7.90
CA PHE A 66 7.14 -7.76 -8.67
C PHE A 66 7.36 -8.40 -10.04
N THR A 67 7.37 -7.60 -11.10
CA THR A 67 7.71 -8.04 -12.46
C THR A 67 8.47 -6.93 -13.17
N LEU A 68 9.63 -7.29 -13.71
CA LEU A 68 10.47 -6.42 -14.52
C LEU A 68 10.84 -7.13 -15.81
N THR A 69 10.57 -6.48 -16.96
CA THR A 69 10.98 -6.96 -18.29
C THR A 69 11.93 -5.92 -18.90
N PRO A 70 13.17 -6.27 -19.23
CA PRO A 70 14.07 -5.33 -19.89
C PRO A 70 13.67 -5.11 -21.35
N ASN A 71 14.05 -3.95 -21.89
CA ASN A 71 13.95 -3.65 -23.30
C ASN A 71 15.34 -3.70 -23.93
N VAL A 72 15.51 -4.44 -25.02
CA VAL A 72 16.77 -4.59 -25.73
C VAL A 72 16.63 -4.00 -27.12
N SER A 73 17.64 -3.24 -27.56
CA SER A 73 17.73 -2.69 -28.91
C SER A 73 19.15 -2.84 -29.47
N GLY A 74 19.26 -2.90 -30.80
CA GLY A 74 20.54 -3.15 -31.48
C GLY A 74 20.88 -4.64 -31.55
N GLY A 75 22.19 -4.96 -31.61
CA GLY A 75 22.68 -6.32 -31.81
C GLY A 75 22.67 -6.76 -33.28
N ASN A 76 23.01 -8.02 -33.53
CA ASN A 76 23.19 -8.61 -34.86
C ASN A 76 22.08 -9.60 -35.27
N GLY A 77 20.94 -9.58 -34.56
CA GLY A 77 19.79 -10.46 -34.84
C GLY A 77 19.94 -11.92 -34.40
N LYS A 78 20.96 -12.22 -33.60
CA LYS A 78 21.16 -13.57 -33.02
C LYS A 78 20.31 -13.76 -31.77
N THR A 79 20.24 -15.00 -31.33
CA THR A 79 19.55 -15.36 -30.07
C THR A 79 20.18 -14.63 -28.89
N LEU A 80 19.34 -13.99 -28.09
CA LEU A 80 19.75 -13.27 -26.89
C LEU A 80 19.76 -14.22 -25.69
N THR A 81 20.78 -14.07 -24.89
CA THR A 81 20.89 -14.72 -23.57
C THR A 81 21.04 -13.66 -22.51
N PHE A 82 20.23 -13.77 -21.46
CA PHE A 82 20.23 -12.83 -20.35
C PHE A 82 20.87 -13.43 -19.10
N SER A 83 21.43 -12.55 -18.29
CA SER A 83 21.94 -12.88 -16.95
C SER A 83 21.56 -11.79 -15.96
N VAL A 84 21.49 -12.14 -14.68
CA VAL A 84 21.25 -11.18 -13.60
C VAL A 84 22.33 -11.33 -12.54
N ALA A 85 22.80 -10.21 -12.03
CA ALA A 85 23.69 -10.15 -10.88
C ALA A 85 22.96 -9.57 -9.68
N ASN A 86 23.28 -10.05 -8.48
CA ASN A 86 22.72 -9.58 -7.20
C ASN A 86 21.18 -9.70 -7.11
N ALA A 87 20.58 -10.68 -7.79
CA ALA A 87 19.16 -10.97 -7.61
C ALA A 87 18.89 -11.44 -6.17
N ALA A 88 17.80 -10.95 -5.58
CA ALA A 88 17.40 -11.38 -4.24
C ALA A 88 16.89 -12.85 -4.26
N PRO A 89 16.99 -13.59 -3.13
CA PRO A 89 16.58 -15.00 -3.06
C PRO A 89 15.12 -15.26 -3.42
N TRP A 90 14.25 -14.30 -3.22
CA TRP A 90 12.82 -14.40 -3.54
C TRP A 90 12.49 -14.14 -5.03
N MET A 91 13.49 -13.77 -5.84
CA MET A 91 13.34 -13.48 -7.27
C MET A 91 13.60 -14.70 -8.13
N THR A 92 12.84 -14.81 -9.22
CA THR A 92 13.03 -15.78 -10.30
C THR A 92 13.40 -15.03 -11.57
N PHE A 93 14.46 -15.50 -12.25
CA PHE A 93 14.97 -14.89 -13.47
C PHE A 93 14.82 -15.81 -14.67
N ASN A 94 14.32 -15.29 -15.79
CA ASN A 94 14.22 -16.02 -17.06
C ASN A 94 15.37 -15.61 -17.99
N THR A 95 16.28 -16.53 -18.24
CA THR A 95 17.50 -16.31 -19.04
C THR A 95 17.23 -16.11 -20.54
N SER A 96 16.05 -16.46 -21.04
CA SER A 96 15.68 -16.30 -22.45
C SER A 96 14.99 -14.96 -22.73
N THR A 97 14.29 -14.40 -21.74
CA THR A 97 13.53 -13.14 -21.89
C THR A 97 14.11 -11.98 -21.10
N GLY A 98 14.99 -12.27 -20.14
CA GLY A 98 15.49 -11.29 -19.18
C GLY A 98 14.47 -10.87 -18.11
N MET A 99 13.31 -11.50 -18.07
CA MET A 99 12.25 -11.18 -17.13
C MET A 99 12.66 -11.60 -15.71
N LEU A 100 12.53 -10.67 -14.78
CA LEU A 100 12.73 -10.85 -13.34
C LEU A 100 11.39 -10.71 -12.63
N THR A 101 10.99 -11.75 -11.89
CA THR A 101 9.72 -11.80 -11.17
C THR A 101 9.91 -12.32 -9.76
N GLY A 102 8.95 -12.04 -8.89
CA GLY A 102 8.91 -12.62 -7.54
C GLY A 102 7.80 -12.03 -6.68
N SER A 103 7.54 -12.67 -5.55
CA SER A 103 6.57 -12.21 -4.55
C SER A 103 7.24 -12.27 -3.17
N PRO A 104 7.71 -11.12 -2.66
CA PRO A 104 8.42 -11.08 -1.38
C PRO A 104 7.48 -11.38 -0.22
N THR A 105 8.02 -12.03 0.80
CA THR A 105 7.39 -12.35 2.08
C THR A 105 7.83 -11.37 3.17
N ALA A 106 7.29 -11.51 4.38
CA ALA A 106 7.68 -10.68 5.51
C ALA A 106 9.16 -10.82 5.91
N SER A 107 9.78 -11.96 5.62
CA SER A 107 11.22 -12.19 5.85
C SER A 107 12.12 -11.48 4.86
N ASP A 108 11.55 -10.99 3.74
CA ASP A 108 12.30 -10.32 2.67
C ASP A 108 12.28 -8.79 2.80
N VAL A 109 11.72 -8.23 3.87
CA VAL A 109 11.72 -6.79 4.12
C VAL A 109 13.15 -6.29 4.21
N GLY A 110 13.49 -5.31 3.34
CA GLY A 110 14.85 -4.78 3.25
C GLY A 110 15.14 -4.14 1.90
N THR A 111 16.41 -3.79 1.69
CA THR A 111 16.87 -3.13 0.47
C THR A 111 17.82 -4.05 -0.30
N TYR A 112 17.53 -4.28 -1.56
CA TYR A 112 18.31 -5.09 -2.49
C TYR A 112 18.93 -4.17 -3.55
N SER A 113 20.19 -3.83 -3.37
CA SER A 113 20.92 -2.86 -4.20
C SER A 113 21.77 -3.52 -5.27
N ASN A 114 22.16 -2.73 -6.28
CA ASN A 114 23.06 -3.16 -7.35
C ASN A 114 22.58 -4.39 -8.14
N VAL A 115 21.27 -4.54 -8.32
CA VAL A 115 20.73 -5.55 -9.23
C VAL A 115 21.02 -5.11 -10.65
N VAL A 116 21.66 -5.97 -11.44
CA VAL A 116 22.04 -5.65 -12.82
C VAL A 116 21.56 -6.76 -13.75
N ILE A 117 20.83 -6.41 -14.80
CA ILE A 117 20.47 -7.32 -15.88
C ILE A 117 21.41 -7.06 -17.05
N SER A 118 21.98 -8.13 -17.60
CA SER A 118 22.86 -8.07 -18.76
C SER A 118 22.32 -8.97 -19.87
N VAL A 119 22.63 -8.61 -21.12
CA VAL A 119 22.23 -9.36 -22.31
C VAL A 119 23.45 -9.58 -23.20
N SER A 120 23.51 -10.74 -23.88
CA SER A 120 24.53 -11.09 -24.86
C SER A 120 23.89 -11.81 -26.05
N ASP A 121 24.43 -11.57 -27.26
CA ASP A 121 24.13 -12.30 -28.48
C ASP A 121 25.29 -13.23 -28.92
N GLY A 122 26.26 -13.43 -28.01
CA GLY A 122 27.47 -14.24 -28.26
C GLY A 122 28.60 -13.45 -28.91
N GLN A 123 28.36 -12.24 -29.43
CA GLN A 123 29.38 -11.34 -30.02
C GLN A 123 29.42 -9.97 -29.36
N GLN A 124 28.27 -9.50 -28.96
CA GLN A 124 28.11 -8.24 -28.21
C GLN A 124 27.45 -8.53 -26.87
N SER A 125 27.67 -7.65 -25.92
CA SER A 125 26.96 -7.66 -24.66
C SER A 125 26.66 -6.24 -24.19
N ALA A 126 25.60 -6.09 -23.43
CA ALA A 126 25.22 -4.85 -22.79
C ALA A 126 24.67 -5.12 -21.39
N SER A 127 24.86 -4.18 -20.47
CA SER A 127 24.29 -4.23 -19.12
C SER A 127 23.39 -3.01 -18.87
N ALA A 128 22.28 -3.22 -18.24
CA ALA A 128 21.43 -2.13 -17.77
C ALA A 128 22.11 -1.38 -16.63
N ALA A 129 21.68 -0.16 -16.37
CA ALA A 129 22.09 0.56 -15.17
C ALA A 129 21.69 -0.26 -13.92
N PRO A 130 22.56 -0.31 -12.90
CA PRO A 130 22.21 -0.93 -11.62
C PRO A 130 20.97 -0.31 -11.01
N PHE A 131 20.07 -1.11 -10.45
CA PHE A 131 18.89 -0.63 -9.78
C PHE A 131 18.75 -1.20 -8.37
N THR A 132 17.91 -0.57 -7.58
CA THR A 132 17.64 -0.94 -6.19
C THR A 132 16.14 -1.21 -6.02
N ILE A 133 15.81 -2.29 -5.34
CA ILE A 133 14.44 -2.62 -4.95
C ILE A 133 14.36 -2.58 -3.44
N GLN A 134 13.35 -1.86 -2.92
CA GLN A 134 13.06 -1.82 -1.50
C GLN A 134 11.80 -2.63 -1.21
N ILE A 135 11.90 -3.64 -0.34
CA ILE A 135 10.75 -4.38 0.15
C ILE A 135 10.28 -3.74 1.44
N VAL A 136 9.03 -3.31 1.45
CA VAL A 136 8.38 -2.71 2.62
C VAL A 136 7.33 -3.66 3.17
N ALA A 137 7.09 -3.59 4.47
CA ALA A 137 6.01 -4.34 5.09
C ALA A 137 4.67 -4.02 4.40
N ALA A 138 3.79 -5.01 4.30
CA ALA A 138 2.43 -4.75 3.88
C ALA A 138 1.79 -3.73 4.83
N ALA A 139 1.07 -2.75 4.28
CA ALA A 139 0.27 -1.86 5.11
C ALA A 139 -0.73 -2.70 5.91
N ALA A 140 -0.80 -2.47 7.21
CA ALA A 140 -1.82 -3.12 8.02
C ALA A 140 -3.20 -2.75 7.46
N ALA A 141 -4.02 -3.76 7.19
CA ALA A 141 -5.41 -3.52 6.84
C ALA A 141 -6.07 -2.79 8.02
N THR A 142 -6.70 -1.65 7.73
CA THR A 142 -7.45 -0.91 8.72
C THR A 142 -8.91 -0.87 8.32
N GLY A 143 -9.78 -1.04 9.30
CA GLY A 143 -11.21 -0.99 9.10
C GLY A 143 -11.88 0.05 9.97
N THR A 144 -13.20 0.07 9.91
CA THR A 144 -14.04 0.98 10.69
C THR A 144 -15.05 0.21 11.52
N ALA A 145 -15.49 0.78 12.61
CA ALA A 145 -16.62 0.31 13.40
C ALA A 145 -17.64 1.45 13.57
N ASP A 146 -18.89 1.20 13.19
CA ASP A 146 -20.00 2.08 13.49
C ASP A 146 -20.58 1.65 14.83
N VAL A 147 -20.37 2.48 15.84
CA VAL A 147 -20.84 2.28 17.24
C VAL A 147 -22.11 3.09 17.43
N SER A 148 -23.20 2.41 17.75
CA SER A 148 -24.49 3.09 18.01
C SER A 148 -25.00 2.78 19.41
N TRP A 149 -25.71 3.75 20.01
CA TRP A 149 -26.25 3.62 21.36
C TRP A 149 -27.62 4.28 21.51
N THR A 150 -28.31 3.91 22.56
CA THR A 150 -29.56 4.55 22.95
C THR A 150 -29.24 5.55 24.09
N PRO A 151 -29.57 6.84 23.92
CA PRO A 151 -29.40 7.84 24.97
C PRO A 151 -30.18 7.47 26.24
N PRO A 152 -29.60 7.71 27.41
CA PRO A 152 -30.34 7.56 28.67
C PRO A 152 -31.33 8.72 28.85
N THR A 153 -32.44 8.42 29.50
CA THR A 153 -33.48 9.41 29.82
C THR A 153 -33.62 9.63 31.33
N THR A 154 -33.00 8.78 32.13
CA THR A 154 -33.12 8.82 33.60
C THR A 154 -31.78 8.65 34.28
N ASN A 155 -31.60 9.23 35.44
CA ASN A 155 -30.56 9.03 36.40
C ASN A 155 -30.64 7.63 37.07
N THR A 156 -29.63 7.25 37.82
CA THR A 156 -29.61 5.98 38.58
C THR A 156 -30.60 5.90 39.69
N ASP A 157 -31.05 7.03 40.21
CA ASP A 157 -32.09 7.17 41.22
C ASP A 157 -33.53 7.19 40.66
N GLY A 158 -33.66 7.11 39.31
CA GLY A 158 -34.95 7.13 38.60
C GLY A 158 -35.46 8.53 38.25
N SER A 159 -34.81 9.61 38.65
CA SER A 159 -35.15 10.97 38.27
C SER A 159 -34.88 11.20 36.77
N THR A 160 -35.58 12.20 36.19
CA THR A 160 -35.35 12.58 34.77
C THR A 160 -33.92 13.14 34.60
N LEU A 161 -33.21 12.69 33.58
CA LEU A 161 -31.89 13.20 33.24
C LEU A 161 -32.03 14.52 32.46
N THR A 162 -31.56 15.63 33.02
CA THR A 162 -31.70 16.98 32.45
C THR A 162 -30.36 17.65 32.14
N ASP A 163 -29.27 17.09 32.57
CA ASP A 163 -27.91 17.63 32.53
C ASP A 163 -26.94 16.83 31.64
N LEU A 164 -27.46 15.96 30.75
CA LEU A 164 -26.65 15.24 29.80
C LEU A 164 -25.86 16.20 28.92
N ALA A 165 -24.53 16.01 28.82
CA ALA A 165 -23.64 16.86 28.03
C ALA A 165 -22.99 16.11 26.83
N GLY A 166 -22.91 14.79 26.88
CA GLY A 166 -22.35 13.99 25.79
C GLY A 166 -22.06 12.54 26.18
N TYR A 167 -21.20 11.90 25.38
CA TYR A 167 -20.84 10.50 25.53
C TYR A 167 -19.33 10.32 25.40
N ASN A 168 -18.78 9.32 26.09
CA ASN A 168 -17.43 8.80 25.84
C ASN A 168 -17.55 7.38 25.32
N ILE A 169 -16.84 7.07 24.23
CA ILE A 169 -16.77 5.75 23.64
C ILE A 169 -15.41 5.16 24.01
N TYR A 170 -15.42 4.09 24.80
CA TYR A 170 -14.24 3.35 25.17
C TYR A 170 -14.08 2.12 24.28
N TYR A 171 -12.88 1.87 23.78
CA TYR A 171 -12.64 0.73 22.90
C TYR A 171 -11.22 0.15 23.07
N GLY A 172 -11.06 -1.11 22.66
CA GLY A 172 -9.80 -1.83 22.77
C GLY A 172 -9.88 -3.23 22.20
N THR A 173 -8.77 -3.94 22.20
CA THR A 173 -8.66 -5.32 21.68
C THR A 173 -9.00 -6.39 22.71
N SER A 174 -9.36 -5.99 23.94
CA SER A 174 -9.80 -6.89 25.01
C SER A 174 -11.07 -6.33 25.67
N PRO A 175 -12.09 -7.16 26.00
CA PRO A 175 -13.32 -6.70 26.63
C PRO A 175 -13.10 -6.13 28.04
N ASN A 176 -11.99 -6.51 28.70
CA ASN A 176 -11.63 -6.06 30.03
C ASN A 176 -10.59 -4.92 30.05
N ALA A 177 -10.16 -4.45 28.87
CA ALA A 177 -9.16 -3.40 28.71
C ALA A 177 -9.51 -2.50 27.52
N LEU A 178 -10.53 -1.64 27.74
CA LEU A 178 -10.95 -0.61 26.79
C LEU A 178 -10.11 0.65 27.09
N ASN A 179 -8.89 0.69 26.61
CA ASN A 179 -7.88 1.70 26.95
C ASN A 179 -7.75 2.85 25.93
N GLN A 180 -8.62 2.88 24.95
CA GLN A 180 -8.75 3.99 24.00
C GLN A 180 -10.11 4.67 24.21
N GLU A 181 -10.16 5.98 23.99
CA GLU A 181 -11.34 6.80 24.24
C GLU A 181 -11.58 7.81 23.11
N VAL A 182 -12.84 8.01 22.79
CA VAL A 182 -13.32 9.12 21.93
C VAL A 182 -14.46 9.81 22.65
N GLN A 183 -14.32 11.12 22.87
CA GLN A 183 -15.39 11.96 23.42
C GLN A 183 -16.31 12.48 22.31
N VAL A 184 -17.61 12.38 22.51
CA VAL A 184 -18.67 12.90 21.63
C VAL A 184 -19.47 13.96 22.39
N PRO A 185 -19.09 15.25 22.30
CA PRO A 185 -19.69 16.34 23.07
C PRO A 185 -21.01 16.86 22.46
N THR A 186 -21.87 15.93 22.01
CA THR A 186 -23.13 16.28 21.34
C THR A 186 -24.21 15.28 21.74
N ILE A 187 -25.20 15.73 22.49
CA ILE A 187 -26.26 14.89 23.06
C ILE A 187 -27.21 14.28 22.02
N GLY A 188 -27.35 14.87 20.83
CA GLY A 188 -28.20 14.38 19.75
C GLY A 188 -27.55 13.30 18.86
N VAL A 189 -26.26 13.03 19.04
CA VAL A 189 -25.54 11.99 18.31
C VAL A 189 -25.79 10.65 18.99
N THR A 190 -26.22 9.66 18.21
CA THR A 190 -26.53 8.30 18.69
C THR A 190 -25.68 7.22 17.99
N ASN A 191 -24.76 7.65 17.12
CA ASN A 191 -23.78 6.77 16.47
C ASN A 191 -22.48 7.53 16.20
N TYR A 192 -21.38 6.79 16.13
CA TYR A 192 -20.06 7.32 15.80
C TYR A 192 -19.22 6.26 15.07
N VAL A 193 -18.52 6.69 14.01
CA VAL A 193 -17.64 5.77 13.25
C VAL A 193 -16.21 5.91 13.75
N ILE A 194 -15.69 4.85 14.33
CA ILE A 194 -14.26 4.74 14.69
C ILE A 194 -13.53 4.13 13.49
N SER A 195 -12.49 4.80 13.02
CA SER A 195 -11.67 4.40 11.87
C SER A 195 -10.23 4.06 12.29
N GLY A 196 -9.46 3.46 11.36
CA GLY A 196 -8.07 3.12 11.61
C GLY A 196 -7.89 1.90 12.51
N LEU A 197 -8.91 1.07 12.68
CA LEU A 197 -8.84 -0.15 13.48
C LEU A 197 -8.08 -1.23 12.71
N THR A 198 -7.01 -1.75 13.29
CA THR A 198 -6.25 -2.87 12.72
C THR A 198 -7.08 -4.15 12.68
N SER A 199 -6.68 -5.11 11.83
CA SER A 199 -7.32 -6.43 11.79
C SER A 199 -7.32 -7.08 13.18
N GLY A 200 -8.41 -7.75 13.50
CA GLY A 200 -8.63 -8.37 14.82
C GLY A 200 -10.00 -8.04 15.39
N THR A 201 -10.28 -8.56 16.59
CA THR A 201 -11.54 -8.28 17.28
C THR A 201 -11.40 -7.08 18.22
N TRP A 202 -12.25 -6.11 18.01
CA TRP A 202 -12.35 -4.88 18.81
C TRP A 202 -13.60 -4.91 19.65
N TYR A 203 -13.52 -4.33 20.85
CA TYR A 203 -14.58 -4.25 21.84
C TYR A 203 -14.89 -2.78 22.13
N PHE A 204 -16.16 -2.47 22.34
CA PHE A 204 -16.67 -1.10 22.48
C PHE A 204 -17.67 -1.03 23.62
N ALA A 205 -17.60 0.04 24.42
CA ALA A 205 -18.61 0.40 25.38
C ALA A 205 -18.75 1.92 25.41
N VAL A 206 -19.90 2.42 25.86
CA VAL A 206 -20.22 3.86 25.90
C VAL A 206 -20.63 4.24 27.31
N THR A 207 -20.16 5.40 27.77
CA THR A 207 -20.69 6.13 28.92
C THR A 207 -21.40 7.39 28.46
N ALA A 208 -22.28 7.93 29.27
CA ALA A 208 -22.74 9.29 29.11
C ALA A 208 -22.19 10.15 30.25
N TYR A 209 -21.91 11.41 29.97
CA TYR A 209 -21.44 12.34 30.98
C TYR A 209 -22.35 13.57 31.10
N SER A 210 -22.44 14.10 32.31
CA SER A 210 -23.22 15.31 32.64
C SER A 210 -22.44 16.59 32.37
N SER A 211 -23.11 17.72 32.39
CA SER A 211 -22.48 19.05 32.32
C SER A 211 -21.52 19.34 33.50
N ALA A 212 -21.64 18.60 34.58
CA ALA A 212 -20.72 18.65 35.71
C ALA A 212 -19.48 17.71 35.52
N GLY A 213 -19.40 16.97 34.39
CA GLY A 213 -18.32 16.03 34.10
C GLY A 213 -18.45 14.66 34.76
N THR A 214 -19.59 14.39 35.41
CA THR A 214 -19.81 13.05 36.03
C THR A 214 -20.21 12.05 34.97
N GLU A 215 -19.50 10.93 34.89
CA GLU A 215 -19.79 9.81 33.98
C GLU A 215 -20.69 8.74 34.59
N SER A 216 -21.44 8.09 33.71
CA SER A 216 -22.18 6.88 34.06
C SER A 216 -21.26 5.66 34.13
N SER A 217 -21.78 4.55 34.63
CA SER A 217 -21.15 3.24 34.38
C SER A 217 -21.11 2.91 32.89
N LEU A 218 -20.15 2.06 32.48
CA LEU A 218 -20.07 1.54 31.10
C LEU A 218 -21.38 0.85 30.68
N SER A 219 -21.73 0.96 29.44
CA SER A 219 -22.77 0.16 28.79
C SER A 219 -22.41 -1.34 28.79
N ASN A 220 -23.25 -2.17 28.17
CA ASN A 220 -22.78 -3.47 27.70
C ASN A 220 -21.60 -3.30 26.75
N VAL A 221 -20.68 -4.28 26.77
CA VAL A 221 -19.59 -4.37 25.79
C VAL A 221 -20.11 -5.03 24.52
N ALA A 222 -19.93 -4.37 23.38
CA ALA A 222 -20.19 -4.91 22.05
C ALA A 222 -18.86 -5.20 21.36
N SER A 223 -18.83 -6.07 20.33
CA SER A 223 -17.60 -6.40 19.62
C SER A 223 -17.79 -6.37 18.10
N LYS A 224 -16.68 -6.14 17.39
CA LYS A 224 -16.58 -6.24 15.94
C LYS A 224 -15.22 -6.79 15.53
N THR A 225 -15.22 -7.74 14.58
CA THR A 225 -14.00 -8.22 13.94
C THR A 225 -13.73 -7.40 12.68
N ILE A 226 -12.51 -6.90 12.58
CA ILE A 226 -11.94 -6.22 11.41
C ILE A 226 -11.07 -7.25 10.69
N SER A 227 -11.30 -7.46 9.43
CA SER A 227 -10.57 -8.38 8.55
C SER A 227 -9.65 -7.65 7.58
#